data_030c65299c50fa34c262f771c3f71466
#
_entry.id   030c65299c50fa34c262f771c3f71466
#
_cell.length_a   1.000
_cell.length_b   1.000
_cell.length_c   1.000
_cell.angle_alpha   90.00
_cell.angle_beta   90.00
_cell.angle_gamma   90.00
#
_symmetry.space_group_name_H-M   'P 1'
#
loop_
_entity.id
_entity.type
_entity.pdbx_description
1 polymer ?
#
loop_
_entity_poly.entity_id
_entity_poly.type
_entity_poly.pdbx_seq_one_letter_code
_entity_poly.pdbx_strand_id
1 'polypeptide(L)'
;LKSFGPNYNLNLPQEMDRVDEIVNRYNISSCIHFAGSTSVPESVANPSLYYKNNLIMTISLLDKLIECGVKTFVYSSSAATYGDPGMQLAMESDVADPISAYGGSKLMIEMVCKDYLRAYGLSSVGLRYFNAAGADPEAEVGELREKETHIIPLAIEAAKQGKTFKIFGDKYPTDDGTCVRDYVHVMDLADAHIKALNHASENPVAEVFNLGSGEPASNKQLIEAVQKHAGEMNIEMHDNRPGDPAYLVADTSKVKEILEWEPTQSSLDNVVATAVQWYNKTH
;
A
#
# COMPACT_ATOMS: atom_id res chain seq x y z
N LEU A 1 -15.51 12.88 -5.16
CA LEU A 1 -14.58 13.02 -4.03
C LEU A 1 -14.89 14.32 -3.30
N LYS A 2 -15.28 14.23 -2.01
CA LYS A 2 -15.31 15.41 -1.14
C LYS A 2 -13.85 15.87 -0.96
N SER A 3 -13.50 17.04 -1.47
CA SER A 3 -12.18 17.63 -1.29
C SER A 3 -12.24 18.60 -0.11
N PHE A 4 -11.37 18.43 0.86
CA PHE A 4 -11.22 19.34 2.00
C PHE A 4 -10.26 20.50 1.70
N GLY A 5 -9.78 20.61 0.47
CA GLY A 5 -8.87 21.65 0.00
C GLY A 5 -8.93 21.81 -1.52
N PRO A 6 -8.11 22.74 -2.08
CA PRO A 6 -8.04 22.92 -3.52
C PRO A 6 -7.53 21.65 -4.21
N ASN A 7 -8.17 21.31 -5.33
CA ASN A 7 -7.87 20.12 -6.11
C ASN A 7 -7.25 20.52 -7.46
N TYR A 8 -6.09 19.93 -7.79
CA TYR A 8 -5.37 20.19 -9.03
C TYR A 8 -5.15 18.88 -9.77
N ASN A 9 -5.55 18.85 -11.04
CA ASN A 9 -5.23 17.73 -11.92
C ASN A 9 -3.97 18.10 -12.72
N LEU A 10 -2.86 17.40 -12.42
CA LEU A 10 -1.55 17.63 -13.05
C LEU A 10 -1.10 16.37 -13.78
N ASN A 11 -0.59 16.56 -14.98
CA ASN A 11 0.08 15.49 -15.72
C ASN A 11 1.59 15.57 -15.48
N LEU A 12 2.07 14.91 -14.45
CA LEU A 12 3.49 14.85 -14.13
C LEU A 12 4.21 13.79 -15.00
N PRO A 13 5.45 14.08 -15.47
CA PRO A 13 6.31 15.23 -15.12
C PRO A 13 6.12 16.47 -16.00
N GLN A 14 5.23 16.46 -17.02
CA GLN A 14 5.10 17.53 -18.00
C GLN A 14 4.70 18.87 -17.39
N GLU A 15 3.93 18.85 -16.31
CA GLU A 15 3.44 20.05 -15.61
C GLU A 15 4.16 20.30 -14.27
N MET A 16 5.43 19.94 -14.17
CA MET A 16 6.20 20.09 -12.92
C MET A 16 6.31 21.55 -12.46
N ASP A 17 6.33 22.51 -13.39
CA ASP A 17 6.37 23.96 -13.04
C ASP A 17 5.12 24.40 -12.28
N ARG A 18 3.97 23.72 -12.46
CA ARG A 18 2.76 24.01 -11.69
C ARG A 18 2.84 23.56 -10.24
N VAL A 19 3.75 22.64 -9.92
CA VAL A 19 4.04 22.23 -8.53
C VAL A 19 4.61 23.43 -7.77
N ASP A 20 5.51 24.21 -8.38
CA ASP A 20 6.07 25.44 -7.80
C ASP A 20 4.97 26.45 -7.45
N GLU A 21 4.07 26.69 -8.41
CA GLU A 21 2.94 27.63 -8.23
C GLU A 21 2.07 27.20 -7.05
N ILE A 22 1.78 25.89 -6.92
CA ILE A 22 0.93 25.35 -5.86
C ILE A 22 1.64 25.44 -4.51
N VAL A 23 2.91 24.97 -4.44
CA VAL A 23 3.69 24.98 -3.21
C VAL A 23 3.82 26.41 -2.66
N ASN A 24 4.20 27.37 -3.53
CA ASN A 24 4.36 28.77 -3.14
C ASN A 24 3.02 29.43 -2.78
N ARG A 25 1.97 29.16 -3.54
CA ARG A 25 0.64 29.76 -3.31
C ARG A 25 0.06 29.39 -1.96
N TYR A 26 0.26 28.15 -1.50
CA TYR A 26 -0.32 27.64 -0.26
C TYR A 26 0.71 27.51 0.86
N ASN A 27 1.95 27.94 0.64
CA ASN A 27 3.05 27.81 1.60
C ASN A 27 3.20 26.38 2.13
N ILE A 28 3.22 25.40 1.21
CA ILE A 28 3.28 23.98 1.54
C ILE A 28 4.67 23.65 2.08
N SER A 29 4.72 23.03 3.26
CA SER A 29 5.98 22.65 3.95
C SER A 29 6.26 21.15 3.89
N SER A 30 5.26 20.34 3.53
CA SER A 30 5.34 18.87 3.54
C SER A 30 4.50 18.25 2.42
N CYS A 31 4.89 17.04 2.01
CA CYS A 31 4.20 16.29 0.95
C CYS A 31 3.96 14.85 1.38
N ILE A 32 2.74 14.35 1.15
CA ILE A 32 2.42 12.92 1.21
C ILE A 32 2.22 12.43 -0.23
N HIS A 33 3.00 11.43 -0.63
CA HIS A 33 3.07 10.93 -2.00
C HIS A 33 2.51 9.51 -2.13
N PHE A 34 1.35 9.38 -2.76
CA PHE A 34 0.71 8.10 -3.07
C PHE A 34 0.82 7.69 -4.53
N ALA A 35 1.14 8.64 -5.43
CA ALA A 35 1.10 8.40 -6.86
C ALA A 35 2.11 7.32 -7.31
N GLY A 36 1.65 6.42 -8.16
CA GLY A 36 2.49 5.37 -8.73
C GLY A 36 1.68 4.22 -9.30
N SER A 37 2.30 3.46 -10.19
CA SER A 37 1.76 2.20 -10.72
C SER A 37 1.93 1.09 -9.69
N THR A 38 0.91 0.23 -9.50
CA THR A 38 0.84 -0.71 -8.36
C THR A 38 0.68 -2.19 -8.74
N SER A 39 0.45 -2.52 -10.03
CA SER A 39 0.21 -3.90 -10.45
C SER A 39 1.52 -4.69 -10.56
N VAL A 40 1.73 -5.63 -9.64
CA VAL A 40 2.92 -6.52 -9.66
C VAL A 40 3.03 -7.29 -10.98
N PRO A 41 1.98 -7.98 -11.48
CA PRO A 41 2.07 -8.70 -12.76
C PRO A 41 2.41 -7.80 -13.95
N GLU A 42 1.84 -6.61 -14.02
CA GLU A 42 2.16 -5.64 -15.06
C GLU A 42 3.62 -5.17 -14.96
N SER A 43 4.14 -4.99 -13.74
CA SER A 43 5.52 -4.57 -13.53
C SER A 43 6.55 -5.60 -14.03
N VAL A 44 6.21 -6.88 -13.94
CA VAL A 44 7.04 -7.96 -14.49
C VAL A 44 7.00 -7.95 -16.02
N ALA A 45 5.83 -7.72 -16.61
CA ALA A 45 5.66 -7.67 -18.07
C ALA A 45 6.21 -6.38 -18.70
N ASN A 46 6.14 -5.27 -17.98
CA ASN A 46 6.59 -3.95 -18.47
C ASN A 46 7.38 -3.18 -17.40
N PRO A 47 8.61 -3.60 -17.06
CA PRO A 47 9.40 -2.97 -16.01
C PRO A 47 9.74 -1.50 -16.28
N SER A 48 9.94 -1.14 -17.55
CA SER A 48 10.25 0.25 -17.94
C SER A 48 9.17 1.25 -17.53
N LEU A 49 7.89 0.85 -17.62
CA LEU A 49 6.76 1.67 -17.18
C LEU A 49 6.88 2.01 -15.68
N TYR A 50 7.20 1.01 -14.87
CA TYR A 50 7.29 1.16 -13.41
C TYR A 50 8.48 2.01 -12.97
N TYR A 51 9.66 1.82 -13.57
CA TYR A 51 10.78 2.69 -13.27
C TYR A 51 10.55 4.14 -13.70
N LYS A 52 9.86 4.38 -14.82
CA LYS A 52 9.52 5.73 -15.24
C LYS A 52 8.46 6.37 -14.33
N ASN A 53 7.36 5.69 -14.09
CA ASN A 53 6.23 6.25 -13.34
C ASN A 53 6.50 6.33 -11.83
N ASN A 54 7.20 5.34 -11.26
CA ASN A 54 7.40 5.32 -9.81
C ASN A 54 8.72 6.02 -9.43
N LEU A 55 9.85 5.62 -10.04
CA LEU A 55 11.16 6.12 -9.60
C LEU A 55 11.51 7.48 -10.24
N ILE A 56 11.55 7.57 -11.56
CA ILE A 56 12.00 8.80 -12.24
C ILE A 56 11.06 9.96 -11.93
N MET A 57 9.74 9.74 -11.97
CA MET A 57 8.77 10.76 -11.63
C MET A 57 8.89 11.21 -10.18
N THR A 58 9.11 10.27 -9.22
CA THR A 58 9.31 10.63 -7.81
C THR A 58 10.59 11.44 -7.61
N ILE A 59 11.71 11.10 -8.28
CA ILE A 59 12.94 11.89 -8.24
C ILE A 59 12.67 13.31 -8.74
N SER A 60 12.01 13.45 -9.89
CA SER A 60 11.68 14.77 -10.43
C SER A 60 10.79 15.60 -9.49
N LEU A 61 9.84 14.94 -8.81
CA LEU A 61 9.01 15.60 -7.81
C LEU A 61 9.83 16.03 -6.58
N LEU A 62 10.72 15.17 -6.08
CA LEU A 62 11.58 15.47 -4.93
C LEU A 62 12.50 16.66 -5.21
N ASP A 63 13.14 16.71 -6.39
CA ASP A 63 13.98 17.83 -6.82
C ASP A 63 13.17 19.14 -6.77
N LYS A 64 11.96 19.12 -7.32
CA LYS A 64 11.07 20.27 -7.35
C LYS A 64 10.62 20.68 -5.94
N LEU A 65 10.25 19.74 -5.09
CA LEU A 65 9.87 20.03 -3.70
C LEU A 65 11.00 20.67 -2.91
N ILE A 66 12.26 20.22 -3.12
CA ILE A 66 13.45 20.81 -2.47
C ILE A 66 13.70 22.22 -2.97
N GLU A 67 13.61 22.47 -4.29
CA GLU A 67 13.72 23.82 -4.87
C GLU A 67 12.70 24.79 -4.22
N CYS A 68 11.50 24.31 -3.94
CA CYS A 68 10.44 25.08 -3.28
C CYS A 68 10.58 25.18 -1.75
N GLY A 69 11.61 24.55 -1.15
CA GLY A 69 11.86 24.61 0.29
C GLY A 69 11.03 23.64 1.14
N VAL A 70 10.36 22.65 0.53
CA VAL A 70 9.68 21.58 1.27
C VAL A 70 10.71 20.72 2.00
N LYS A 71 10.46 20.42 3.28
CA LYS A 71 11.41 19.74 4.17
C LYS A 71 10.98 18.34 4.59
N THR A 72 9.71 17.99 4.39
CA THR A 72 9.14 16.73 4.88
C THR A 72 8.43 15.99 3.77
N PHE A 73 8.75 14.70 3.63
CA PHE A 73 8.20 13.83 2.60
C PHE A 73 7.79 12.48 3.18
N VAL A 74 6.51 12.13 3.09
CA VAL A 74 5.99 10.80 3.43
C VAL A 74 5.54 10.11 2.15
N TYR A 75 5.89 8.85 1.97
CA TYR A 75 5.58 8.16 0.72
C TYR A 75 5.15 6.71 0.92
N SER A 76 4.31 6.24 0.00
CA SER A 76 3.94 4.84 -0.08
C SER A 76 5.12 3.99 -0.56
N SER A 77 5.66 3.14 0.33
CA SER A 77 6.48 1.99 -0.01
C SER A 77 5.61 0.73 -0.02
N SER A 78 6.20 -0.45 0.02
CA SER A 78 5.45 -1.72 -0.12
C SER A 78 6.18 -2.88 0.52
N ALA A 79 5.44 -3.85 1.06
CA ALA A 79 5.96 -5.17 1.43
C ALA A 79 6.60 -5.93 0.25
N ALA A 80 6.27 -5.57 -1.00
CA ALA A 80 6.91 -6.13 -2.19
C ALA A 80 8.43 -5.86 -2.28
N THR A 81 8.97 -4.96 -1.46
CA THR A 81 10.41 -4.73 -1.31
C THR A 81 11.13 -5.93 -0.70
N TYR A 82 10.46 -6.76 0.09
CA TYR A 82 11.05 -7.95 0.72
C TYR A 82 11.22 -9.13 -0.26
N GLY A 83 10.39 -9.19 -1.31
CA GLY A 83 10.30 -10.38 -2.16
C GLY A 83 9.64 -11.53 -1.41
N ASP A 84 10.38 -12.61 -1.16
CA ASP A 84 9.92 -13.76 -0.36
C ASP A 84 10.71 -13.84 0.95
N PRO A 85 10.18 -13.33 2.07
CA PRO A 85 10.86 -13.36 3.37
C PRO A 85 10.82 -14.75 4.04
N GLY A 86 10.21 -15.75 3.41
CA GLY A 86 9.98 -17.07 3.99
C GLY A 86 8.79 -17.11 4.94
N MET A 87 8.82 -18.04 5.92
CA MET A 87 7.70 -18.30 6.82
C MET A 87 7.83 -17.55 8.17
N GLN A 88 8.32 -16.32 8.14
CA GLN A 88 8.49 -15.47 9.33
C GLN A 88 7.83 -14.11 9.13
N LEU A 89 7.65 -13.36 10.21
CA LEU A 89 7.24 -11.96 10.12
C LEU A 89 8.34 -11.15 9.43
N ALA A 90 7.96 -10.32 8.48
CA ALA A 90 8.90 -9.44 7.78
C ALA A 90 9.25 -8.23 8.65
N MET A 91 10.53 -8.02 8.91
CA MET A 91 11.07 -6.90 9.68
C MET A 91 11.74 -5.88 8.76
N GLU A 92 11.76 -4.60 9.14
CA GLU A 92 12.43 -3.56 8.35
C GLU A 92 13.96 -3.77 8.25
N SER A 93 14.53 -4.55 9.16
CA SER A 93 15.94 -4.96 9.15
C SER A 93 16.25 -6.13 8.21
N ASP A 94 15.23 -6.83 7.71
CA ASP A 94 15.42 -7.94 6.79
C ASP A 94 15.97 -7.46 5.44
N VAL A 95 16.66 -8.38 4.77
CA VAL A 95 17.19 -8.10 3.43
C VAL A 95 16.03 -7.83 2.47
N ALA A 96 16.05 -6.68 1.84
CA ALA A 96 15.11 -6.35 0.79
C ALA A 96 15.62 -6.92 -0.55
N ASP A 97 14.92 -7.93 -1.08
CA ASP A 97 15.24 -8.61 -2.34
C ASP A 97 13.99 -8.70 -3.25
N PRO A 98 13.56 -7.57 -3.82
CA PRO A 98 12.32 -7.50 -4.59
C PRO A 98 12.37 -8.35 -5.85
N ILE A 99 11.35 -9.17 -6.05
CA ILE A 99 11.20 -10.07 -7.21
C ILE A 99 10.41 -9.45 -8.37
N SER A 100 10.07 -8.17 -8.29
CA SER A 100 9.33 -7.44 -9.32
C SER A 100 9.85 -6.02 -9.49
N ALA A 101 9.65 -5.44 -10.68
CA ALA A 101 10.02 -4.04 -10.92
C ALA A 101 9.21 -3.06 -10.06
N TYR A 102 8.00 -3.41 -9.65
CA TYR A 102 7.23 -2.65 -8.66
C TYR A 102 7.97 -2.58 -7.33
N GLY A 103 8.27 -3.73 -6.72
CA GLY A 103 9.03 -3.77 -5.46
C GLY A 103 10.41 -3.09 -5.57
N GLY A 104 11.13 -3.34 -6.68
CA GLY A 104 12.41 -2.70 -6.98
C GLY A 104 12.31 -1.18 -7.04
N SER A 105 11.28 -0.63 -7.72
CA SER A 105 11.07 0.81 -7.79
C SER A 105 10.81 1.44 -6.42
N LYS A 106 10.05 0.76 -5.55
CA LYS A 106 9.80 1.22 -4.18
C LYS A 106 11.06 1.20 -3.33
N LEU A 107 11.84 0.13 -3.39
CA LEU A 107 13.14 0.04 -2.69
C LEU A 107 14.12 1.13 -3.16
N MET A 108 14.19 1.41 -4.45
CA MET A 108 15.04 2.47 -4.98
C MET A 108 14.62 3.85 -4.46
N ILE A 109 13.32 4.13 -4.28
CA ILE A 109 12.85 5.38 -3.67
C ILE A 109 13.33 5.49 -2.22
N GLU A 110 13.30 4.41 -1.44
CA GLU A 110 13.84 4.40 -0.08
C GLU A 110 15.33 4.75 -0.06
N MET A 111 16.11 4.25 -1.02
CA MET A 111 17.55 4.58 -1.15
C MET A 111 17.74 6.05 -1.53
N VAL A 112 17.00 6.55 -2.50
CA VAL A 112 17.03 7.96 -2.92
C VAL A 112 16.73 8.87 -1.73
N CYS A 113 15.69 8.58 -0.95
CA CYS A 113 15.32 9.38 0.23
C CYS A 113 16.45 9.46 1.28
N LYS A 114 17.21 8.36 1.49
CA LYS A 114 18.38 8.38 2.38
C LYS A 114 19.49 9.31 1.87
N ASP A 115 19.71 9.32 0.56
CA ASP A 115 20.72 10.21 -0.04
C ASP A 115 20.24 11.67 -0.02
N TYR A 116 18.94 11.92 -0.22
CA TYR A 116 18.35 13.26 -0.18
C TYR A 116 18.35 13.86 1.25
N LEU A 117 18.19 13.03 2.28
CA LEU A 117 18.43 13.50 3.65
C LEU A 117 19.88 14.00 3.83
N ARG A 118 20.86 13.22 3.37
CA ARG A 118 22.29 13.55 3.52
C ARG A 118 22.68 14.79 2.72
N ALA A 119 22.17 14.92 1.49
CA ALA A 119 22.56 15.99 0.57
C ALA A 119 21.78 17.29 0.79
N TYR A 120 20.51 17.21 1.08
CA TYR A 120 19.58 18.35 1.05
C TYR A 120 18.82 18.56 2.37
N GLY A 121 18.97 17.66 3.33
CA GLY A 121 18.26 17.73 4.60
C GLY A 121 16.76 17.44 4.47
N LEU A 122 16.32 16.74 3.42
CA LEU A 122 14.94 16.31 3.26
C LEU A 122 14.65 15.17 4.24
N SER A 123 13.81 15.42 5.23
CA SER A 123 13.32 14.40 6.13
C SER A 123 12.25 13.56 5.46
N SER A 124 12.32 12.23 5.56
CA SER A 124 11.36 11.37 4.87
C SER A 124 11.01 10.10 5.64
N VAL A 125 9.76 9.64 5.46
CA VAL A 125 9.28 8.37 5.98
C VAL A 125 8.60 7.57 4.87
N GLY A 126 9.13 6.38 4.61
CA GLY A 126 8.53 5.38 3.74
C GLY A 126 7.64 4.43 4.53
N LEU A 127 6.44 4.21 4.04
CA LEU A 127 5.48 3.31 4.68
C LEU A 127 5.30 2.07 3.80
N ARG A 128 5.85 0.93 4.23
CA ARG A 128 5.74 -0.36 3.55
C ARG A 128 4.39 -0.98 3.85
N TYR A 129 3.39 -0.70 2.98
CA TYR A 129 2.07 -1.32 3.13
C TYR A 129 2.14 -2.81 2.84
N PHE A 130 1.47 -3.58 3.67
CA PHE A 130 1.08 -4.94 3.34
C PHE A 130 -0.20 -4.88 2.48
N ASN A 131 -1.26 -5.58 2.80
CA ASN A 131 -2.44 -5.50 1.93
C ASN A 131 -3.42 -4.44 2.45
N ALA A 132 -3.35 -3.24 1.88
CA ALA A 132 -4.33 -2.19 2.14
C ALA A 132 -5.74 -2.66 1.73
N ALA A 133 -6.70 -2.57 2.62
CA ALA A 133 -8.04 -3.11 2.40
C ALA A 133 -9.10 -2.38 3.24
N GLY A 134 -10.37 -2.74 3.03
CA GLY A 134 -11.48 -2.07 3.67
C GLY A 134 -11.87 -0.76 2.97
N ALA A 135 -12.76 -0.03 3.58
CA ALA A 135 -13.25 1.25 3.10
C ALA A 135 -13.60 2.15 4.28
N ASP A 136 -13.86 3.43 4.02
CA ASP A 136 -14.40 4.33 5.03
C ASP A 136 -15.64 3.73 5.71
N PRO A 137 -15.73 3.73 7.06
CA PRO A 137 -16.84 3.12 7.79
C PRO A 137 -18.22 3.70 7.44
N GLU A 138 -18.29 4.94 6.97
CA GLU A 138 -19.52 5.56 6.49
C GLU A 138 -19.74 5.33 4.99
N ALA A 139 -18.88 4.54 4.36
CA ALA A 139 -18.85 4.27 2.93
C ALA A 139 -18.87 5.56 2.08
N GLU A 140 -18.17 6.61 2.50
CA GLU A 140 -17.98 7.82 1.70
C GLU A 140 -16.86 7.68 0.68
N VAL A 141 -15.83 6.89 1.01
CA VAL A 141 -14.65 6.62 0.17
C VAL A 141 -14.28 5.15 0.26
N GLY A 142 -13.87 4.57 -0.86
CA GLY A 142 -13.40 3.19 -0.94
C GLY A 142 -12.71 2.91 -2.26
N GLU A 143 -12.21 1.69 -2.42
CA GLU A 143 -11.57 1.26 -3.66
C GLU A 143 -12.59 1.18 -4.80
N LEU A 144 -12.23 1.80 -5.94
CA LEU A 144 -13.00 1.73 -7.18
C LEU A 144 -12.02 1.75 -8.35
N ARG A 145 -11.91 0.64 -9.05
CA ARG A 145 -11.02 0.46 -10.21
C ARG A 145 -11.83 0.11 -11.46
N GLU A 146 -11.42 0.59 -12.62
CA GLU A 146 -11.99 0.15 -13.91
C GLU A 146 -11.80 -1.35 -14.12
N LYS A 147 -10.64 -1.87 -13.75
CA LYS A 147 -10.33 -3.31 -13.78
C LYS A 147 -9.84 -3.72 -12.40
N GLU A 148 -10.67 -4.43 -11.68
CA GLU A 148 -10.34 -4.91 -10.35
C GLU A 148 -9.32 -6.07 -10.41
N THR A 149 -8.40 -6.07 -9.45
CA THR A 149 -7.34 -7.09 -9.35
C THR A 149 -7.10 -7.54 -7.91
N HIS A 150 -7.66 -6.84 -6.92
CA HIS A 150 -7.48 -7.19 -5.52
C HIS A 150 -8.46 -8.27 -5.07
N ILE A 151 -7.98 -9.13 -4.18
CA ILE A 151 -8.69 -10.35 -3.78
C ILE A 151 -10.03 -10.05 -3.09
N ILE A 152 -10.10 -9.05 -2.21
CA ILE A 152 -11.32 -8.74 -1.45
C ILE A 152 -12.44 -8.23 -2.37
N PRO A 153 -12.26 -7.19 -3.19
CA PRO A 153 -13.29 -6.74 -4.11
C PRO A 153 -13.74 -7.82 -5.10
N LEU A 154 -12.79 -8.61 -5.64
CA LEU A 154 -13.10 -9.72 -6.56
C LEU A 154 -13.95 -10.80 -5.88
N ALA A 155 -13.65 -11.14 -4.62
CA ALA A 155 -14.41 -12.12 -3.87
C ALA A 155 -15.82 -11.59 -3.52
N ILE A 156 -15.93 -10.32 -3.15
CA ILE A 156 -17.24 -9.66 -2.90
C ILE A 156 -18.08 -9.66 -4.18
N GLU A 157 -17.50 -9.30 -5.31
CA GLU A 157 -18.18 -9.33 -6.60
C GLU A 157 -18.68 -10.74 -6.93
N ALA A 158 -17.84 -11.76 -6.74
CA ALA A 158 -18.20 -13.16 -6.99
C ALA A 158 -19.38 -13.59 -6.10
N ALA A 159 -19.35 -13.28 -4.81
CA ALA A 159 -20.44 -13.58 -3.88
C ALA A 159 -21.75 -12.89 -4.27
N LYS A 160 -21.69 -11.58 -4.56
CA LYS A 160 -22.88 -10.76 -4.91
C LYS A 160 -23.50 -11.13 -6.25
N GLN A 161 -22.69 -11.60 -7.20
CA GLN A 161 -23.14 -11.93 -8.56
C GLN A 161 -23.33 -13.44 -8.80
N GLY A 162 -23.11 -14.29 -7.77
CA GLY A 162 -23.22 -15.74 -7.89
C GLY A 162 -22.18 -16.35 -8.84
N LYS A 163 -21.04 -15.68 -9.01
CA LYS A 163 -19.93 -16.15 -9.83
C LYS A 163 -19.03 -17.11 -9.07
N THR A 164 -18.28 -17.94 -9.81
CA THR A 164 -17.23 -18.77 -9.21
C THR A 164 -15.99 -17.92 -8.93
N PHE A 165 -15.52 -17.96 -7.68
CA PHE A 165 -14.28 -17.35 -7.27
C PHE A 165 -13.10 -18.33 -7.37
N LYS A 166 -11.99 -17.87 -7.93
CA LYS A 166 -10.79 -18.70 -8.14
C LYS A 166 -9.73 -18.40 -7.08
N ILE A 167 -9.37 -19.42 -6.30
CA ILE A 167 -8.26 -19.40 -5.36
C ILE A 167 -7.05 -20.03 -6.04
N PHE A 168 -5.92 -19.31 -6.06
CA PHE A 168 -4.68 -19.77 -6.67
C PHE A 168 -3.74 -20.31 -5.59
N GLY A 169 -3.50 -21.63 -5.64
CA GLY A 169 -2.61 -22.33 -4.73
C GLY A 169 -3.30 -22.92 -3.51
N ASP A 170 -3.18 -24.26 -3.39
CA ASP A 170 -3.64 -25.07 -2.25
C ASP A 170 -2.52 -25.96 -1.68
N LYS A 171 -1.26 -25.74 -2.13
CA LYS A 171 -0.09 -26.55 -1.79
C LYS A 171 1.06 -25.72 -1.22
N TYR A 172 0.76 -24.53 -0.68
CA TYR A 172 1.76 -23.77 0.06
C TYR A 172 2.04 -24.43 1.42
N PRO A 173 3.25 -24.25 1.99
CA PRO A 173 3.61 -24.81 3.29
C PRO A 173 2.97 -23.99 4.45
N THR A 174 1.67 -23.78 4.38
CA THR A 174 0.83 -23.09 5.35
C THR A 174 -0.20 -24.05 5.92
N ASP A 175 -0.84 -23.72 7.03
CA ASP A 175 -1.75 -24.63 7.77
C ASP A 175 -2.90 -25.17 6.89
N ASP A 176 -3.45 -24.34 6.01
CA ASP A 176 -4.57 -24.71 5.13
C ASP A 176 -4.18 -24.87 3.66
N GLY A 177 -2.88 -24.74 3.35
CA GLY A 177 -2.32 -24.87 2.02
C GLY A 177 -2.46 -23.61 1.14
N THR A 178 -3.12 -22.55 1.60
CA THR A 178 -3.26 -21.29 0.83
C THR A 178 -2.31 -20.21 1.31
N CYS A 179 -2.04 -19.20 0.46
CA CYS A 179 -1.18 -18.08 0.85
C CYS A 179 -1.72 -17.36 2.10
N VAL A 180 -0.80 -16.94 2.96
CA VAL A 180 -1.08 -16.11 4.13
C VAL A 180 -0.63 -14.69 3.87
N ARG A 181 -1.50 -13.73 4.20
CA ARG A 181 -1.29 -12.29 4.00
C ARG A 181 -1.66 -11.53 5.26
N ASP A 182 -1.23 -10.29 5.31
CA ASP A 182 -1.57 -9.32 6.34
C ASP A 182 -2.43 -8.23 5.71
N TYR A 183 -3.64 -8.03 6.24
CA TYR A 183 -4.59 -7.03 5.75
C TYR A 183 -4.68 -5.86 6.73
N VAL A 184 -4.37 -4.67 6.26
CA VAL A 184 -4.41 -3.44 7.04
C VAL A 184 -5.52 -2.53 6.53
N HIS A 185 -6.34 -2.03 7.44
CA HIS A 185 -7.47 -1.18 7.10
C HIS A 185 -7.00 0.20 6.62
N VAL A 186 -7.64 0.74 5.58
CA VAL A 186 -7.26 2.04 5.00
C VAL A 186 -7.36 3.20 6.01
N MET A 187 -8.22 3.12 7.02
CA MET A 187 -8.32 4.12 8.09
C MET A 187 -7.12 4.07 9.03
N ASP A 188 -6.63 2.88 9.36
CA ASP A 188 -5.40 2.73 10.15
C ASP A 188 -4.18 3.24 9.35
N LEU A 189 -4.15 2.99 8.03
CA LEU A 189 -3.13 3.57 7.16
C LEU A 189 -3.18 5.09 7.16
N ALA A 190 -4.38 5.70 7.10
CA ALA A 190 -4.52 7.16 7.14
C ALA A 190 -3.95 7.75 8.44
N ASP A 191 -4.24 7.13 9.60
CA ASP A 191 -3.66 7.54 10.89
C ASP A 191 -2.13 7.41 10.88
N ALA A 192 -1.59 6.29 10.38
CA ALA A 192 -0.14 6.09 10.26
C ALA A 192 0.55 7.18 9.43
N HIS A 193 -0.09 7.69 8.36
CA HIS A 193 0.47 8.78 7.56
C HIS A 193 0.59 10.08 8.34
N ILE A 194 -0.41 10.40 9.17
CA ILE A 194 -0.37 11.61 10.00
C ILE A 194 0.74 11.49 11.05
N LYS A 195 0.86 10.33 11.70
CA LYS A 195 1.93 10.07 12.68
C LYS A 195 3.32 10.11 12.03
N ALA A 196 3.47 9.50 10.85
CA ALA A 196 4.71 9.53 10.08
C ALA A 196 5.09 10.96 9.64
N LEU A 197 4.10 11.76 9.24
CA LEU A 197 4.31 13.16 8.86
C LEU A 197 4.81 13.99 10.05
N ASN A 198 4.20 13.83 11.21
CA ASN A 198 4.60 14.52 12.44
C ASN A 198 6.02 14.11 12.84
N HIS A 199 6.32 12.82 12.88
CA HIS A 199 7.65 12.28 13.17
C HIS A 199 8.73 12.83 12.23
N ALA A 200 8.49 12.81 10.92
CA ALA A 200 9.43 13.34 9.94
C ALA A 200 9.57 14.87 9.99
N SER A 201 8.56 15.60 10.46
CA SER A 201 8.62 17.05 10.61
C SER A 201 9.43 17.50 11.83
N GLU A 202 9.46 16.67 12.86
CA GLU A 202 10.16 16.95 14.13
C GLU A 202 11.60 16.41 14.14
N ASN A 203 11.89 15.43 13.30
CA ASN A 203 13.16 14.70 13.28
C ASN A 203 13.77 14.66 11.86
N PRO A 204 15.08 14.93 11.70
CA PRO A 204 15.76 14.77 10.40
C PRO A 204 16.05 13.28 10.13
N VAL A 205 15.07 12.56 9.59
CA VAL A 205 15.13 11.11 9.38
C VAL A 205 14.93 10.71 7.90
N ALA A 206 15.44 9.54 7.54
CA ALA A 206 15.05 8.81 6.33
C ALA A 206 14.79 7.36 6.74
N GLU A 207 13.59 7.11 7.21
CA GLU A 207 13.18 5.85 7.83
C GLU A 207 12.10 5.14 7.03
N VAL A 208 11.96 3.85 7.30
CA VAL A 208 10.87 3.05 6.76
C VAL A 208 10.16 2.31 7.90
N PHE A 209 8.85 2.11 7.75
CA PHE A 209 8.03 1.37 8.70
C PHE A 209 7.10 0.41 7.97
N ASN A 210 6.96 -0.79 8.52
CA ASN A 210 5.96 -1.74 8.10
C ASN A 210 4.58 -1.32 8.57
N LEU A 211 3.61 -1.31 7.67
CA LEU A 211 2.20 -1.09 7.99
C LEU A 211 1.37 -2.32 7.61
N GLY A 212 1.16 -3.16 8.58
CA GLY A 212 0.29 -4.32 8.56
C GLY A 212 -0.57 -4.34 9.82
N SER A 213 -1.46 -5.30 9.92
CA SER A 213 -2.17 -5.60 11.17
C SER A 213 -1.29 -6.38 12.15
N GLY A 214 -0.27 -7.09 11.64
CA GLY A 214 0.48 -8.10 12.38
C GLY A 214 -0.30 -9.43 12.54
N GLU A 215 -1.52 -9.49 12.03
CA GLU A 215 -2.41 -10.65 12.13
C GLU A 215 -2.39 -11.43 10.80
N PRO A 216 -1.90 -12.69 10.78
CA PRO A 216 -1.89 -13.50 9.58
C PRO A 216 -3.32 -13.94 9.19
N ALA A 217 -3.65 -13.82 7.91
CA ALA A 217 -4.91 -14.34 7.36
C ALA A 217 -4.66 -15.13 6.08
N SER A 218 -5.11 -16.38 6.04
CA SER A 218 -5.03 -17.20 4.83
C SER A 218 -6.10 -16.79 3.82
N ASN A 219 -5.91 -17.16 2.55
CA ASN A 219 -6.92 -16.90 1.53
C ASN A 219 -8.25 -17.61 1.85
N LYS A 220 -8.23 -18.78 2.48
CA LYS A 220 -9.46 -19.46 2.91
C LYS A 220 -10.19 -18.67 4.01
N GLN A 221 -9.46 -18.24 5.04
CA GLN A 221 -10.04 -17.40 6.11
C GLN A 221 -10.63 -16.10 5.56
N LEU A 222 -9.94 -15.47 4.59
CA LEU A 222 -10.48 -14.30 3.92
C LEU A 222 -11.80 -14.60 3.19
N ILE A 223 -11.86 -15.69 2.44
CA ILE A 223 -13.07 -16.08 1.71
C ILE A 223 -14.23 -16.40 2.68
N GLU A 224 -13.98 -17.08 3.77
CA GLU A 224 -14.97 -17.31 4.83
C GLU A 224 -15.52 -15.99 5.40
N ALA A 225 -14.64 -15.01 5.65
CA ALA A 225 -15.06 -13.69 6.08
C ALA A 225 -15.91 -12.97 5.00
N VAL A 226 -15.53 -13.09 3.72
CA VAL A 226 -16.34 -12.51 2.61
C VAL A 226 -17.70 -13.19 2.52
N GLN A 227 -17.77 -14.53 2.59
CA GLN A 227 -19.07 -15.25 2.56
C GLN A 227 -19.98 -14.86 3.71
N LYS A 228 -19.43 -14.64 4.90
CA LYS A 228 -20.19 -14.16 6.07
C LYS A 228 -20.88 -12.82 5.81
N HIS A 229 -20.25 -11.87 5.11
CA HIS A 229 -20.75 -10.51 4.91
C HIS A 229 -21.43 -10.28 3.55
N ALA A 230 -21.00 -10.99 2.51
CA ALA A 230 -21.48 -10.78 1.13
C ALA A 230 -22.41 -11.89 0.61
N GLY A 231 -22.41 -13.06 1.24
CA GLY A 231 -23.18 -14.24 0.84
C GLY A 231 -22.30 -15.34 0.24
N GLU A 232 -22.88 -16.51 0.04
CA GLU A 232 -22.21 -17.70 -0.46
C GLU A 232 -21.71 -17.53 -1.91
N MET A 233 -20.58 -18.17 -2.23
CA MET A 233 -20.04 -18.24 -3.59
C MET A 233 -19.44 -19.63 -3.87
N ASN A 234 -19.39 -20.00 -5.15
CA ASN A 234 -18.67 -21.18 -5.57
C ASN A 234 -17.16 -20.89 -5.59
N ILE A 235 -16.36 -21.84 -5.10
CA ILE A 235 -14.90 -21.73 -5.05
C ILE A 235 -14.29 -22.78 -5.97
N GLU A 236 -13.32 -22.36 -6.78
CA GLU A 236 -12.53 -23.23 -7.64
C GLU A 236 -11.05 -23.05 -7.28
N MET A 237 -10.37 -24.16 -6.96
CA MET A 237 -8.94 -24.17 -6.66
C MET A 237 -8.12 -24.28 -7.95
N HIS A 238 -7.09 -23.47 -8.07
CA HIS A 238 -6.14 -23.44 -9.18
C HIS A 238 -4.71 -23.66 -8.70
N ASP A 239 -3.80 -23.95 -9.62
CA ASP A 239 -2.37 -24.11 -9.32
C ASP A 239 -1.78 -22.81 -8.72
N ASN A 240 -0.67 -22.95 -7.97
CA ASN A 240 0.07 -21.84 -7.39
C ASN A 240 0.49 -20.83 -8.47
N ARG A 241 0.37 -19.53 -8.16
CA ARG A 241 0.93 -18.50 -9.04
C ARG A 241 2.44 -18.44 -8.87
N PRO A 242 3.24 -18.46 -9.95
CA PRO A 242 4.67 -18.25 -9.86
C PRO A 242 5.00 -16.87 -9.23
N GLY A 243 5.90 -16.87 -8.25
CA GLY A 243 6.36 -15.65 -7.59
C GLY A 243 5.47 -15.12 -6.46
N ASP A 244 4.37 -15.80 -6.12
CA ASP A 244 3.61 -15.46 -4.91
C ASP A 244 4.28 -16.08 -3.68
N PRO A 245 4.74 -15.30 -2.68
CA PRO A 245 5.26 -15.86 -1.43
C PRO A 245 4.16 -16.59 -0.67
N ALA A 246 4.53 -17.70 -0.01
CA ALA A 246 3.58 -18.47 0.80
C ALA A 246 3.07 -17.67 2.00
N TYR A 247 3.92 -16.83 2.58
CA TYR A 247 3.65 -16.08 3.80
C TYR A 247 4.23 -14.66 3.67
N LEU A 248 3.40 -13.65 3.92
CA LEU A 248 3.85 -12.26 3.92
C LEU A 248 3.03 -11.46 4.96
N VAL A 249 3.59 -11.34 6.16
CA VAL A 249 2.98 -10.70 7.33
C VAL A 249 3.99 -9.77 7.99
N ALA A 250 3.53 -8.61 8.46
CA ALA A 250 4.37 -7.58 9.06
C ALA A 250 4.81 -7.93 10.48
N ASP A 251 6.07 -7.67 10.82
CA ASP A 251 6.42 -7.27 12.17
C ASP A 251 6.12 -5.78 12.31
N THR A 252 5.29 -5.41 13.27
CA THR A 252 4.85 -4.03 13.53
C THR A 252 5.51 -3.40 14.75
N SER A 253 6.51 -4.06 15.35
CA SER A 253 7.16 -3.61 16.57
C SER A 253 7.79 -2.23 16.43
N LYS A 254 8.48 -1.97 15.31
CA LYS A 254 9.16 -0.69 15.07
C LYS A 254 8.18 0.47 14.95
N VAL A 255 7.10 0.33 14.20
CA VAL A 255 6.11 1.39 14.01
C VAL A 255 5.37 1.68 15.31
N LYS A 256 5.10 0.66 16.12
CA LYS A 256 4.50 0.80 17.44
C LYS A 256 5.42 1.55 18.40
N GLU A 257 6.71 1.20 18.44
CA GLU A 257 7.69 1.83 19.33
C GLU A 257 7.96 3.29 18.97
N ILE A 258 8.16 3.59 17.67
CA ILE A 258 8.63 4.91 17.22
C ILE A 258 7.49 5.87 16.92
N LEU A 259 6.43 5.41 16.25
CA LEU A 259 5.29 6.25 15.86
C LEU A 259 4.12 6.14 16.84
N GLU A 260 4.21 5.28 17.85
CA GLU A 260 3.10 4.98 18.77
C GLU A 260 1.82 4.61 18.00
N TRP A 261 1.99 3.87 16.89
CA TRP A 261 0.89 3.49 16.01
C TRP A 261 0.49 2.03 16.24
N GLU A 262 -0.80 1.81 16.41
CA GLU A 262 -1.41 0.47 16.46
C GLU A 262 -2.65 0.44 15.56
N PRO A 263 -2.83 -0.64 14.77
CA PRO A 263 -4.04 -0.80 13.96
C PRO A 263 -5.24 -1.09 14.86
N THR A 264 -6.31 -0.32 14.71
CA THR A 264 -7.54 -0.44 15.51
C THR A 264 -8.74 -0.93 14.70
N GLN A 265 -8.66 -0.82 13.37
CA GLN A 265 -9.73 -1.18 12.44
C GLN A 265 -9.38 -2.42 11.60
N SER A 266 -8.17 -2.95 11.73
CA SER A 266 -7.61 -3.95 10.82
C SER A 266 -7.96 -5.40 11.15
N SER A 267 -8.97 -5.68 12.01
CA SER A 267 -9.47 -7.05 12.11
C SER A 267 -10.02 -7.50 10.75
N LEU A 268 -9.75 -8.74 10.35
CA LEU A 268 -10.19 -9.27 9.04
C LEU A 268 -11.70 -9.10 8.83
N ASP A 269 -12.49 -9.33 9.89
CA ASP A 269 -13.94 -9.18 9.87
C ASP A 269 -14.36 -7.73 9.54
N ASN A 270 -13.75 -6.74 10.18
CA ASN A 270 -14.05 -5.33 9.94
C ASN A 270 -13.57 -4.85 8.56
N VAL A 271 -12.39 -5.28 8.13
CA VAL A 271 -11.85 -5.01 6.79
C VAL A 271 -12.84 -5.45 5.71
N VAL A 272 -13.35 -6.68 5.84
CA VAL A 272 -14.32 -7.23 4.88
C VAL A 272 -15.67 -6.54 5.01
N ALA A 273 -16.16 -6.29 6.23
CA ALA A 273 -17.44 -5.64 6.45
C ALA A 273 -17.52 -4.26 5.79
N THR A 274 -16.50 -3.42 5.99
CA THR A 274 -16.46 -2.07 5.40
C THR A 274 -16.31 -2.12 3.87
N ALA A 275 -15.54 -3.07 3.33
CA ALA A 275 -15.43 -3.27 1.89
C ALA A 275 -16.78 -3.70 1.26
N VAL A 276 -17.53 -4.60 1.92
CA VAL A 276 -18.88 -5.01 1.47
C VAL A 276 -19.85 -3.83 1.53
N GLN A 277 -19.80 -3.02 2.58
CA GLN A 277 -20.64 -1.83 2.70
C GLN A 277 -20.39 -0.85 1.56
N TRP A 278 -19.12 -0.59 1.22
CA TRP A 278 -18.73 0.23 0.08
C TRP A 278 -19.23 -0.34 -1.25
N TYR A 279 -19.03 -1.65 -1.47
CA TYR A 279 -19.51 -2.33 -2.67
C TYR A 279 -21.01 -2.15 -2.86
N ASN A 280 -21.81 -2.37 -1.80
CA ASN A 280 -23.27 -2.24 -1.86
C ASN A 280 -23.74 -0.80 -2.15
N LYS A 281 -22.92 0.22 -1.83
CA LYS A 281 -23.23 1.63 -2.12
C LYS A 281 -22.91 2.02 -3.56
N THR A 282 -21.96 1.34 -4.19
CA THR A 282 -21.43 1.71 -5.51
C THR A 282 -21.96 0.84 -6.65
N HIS A 283 -22.55 -0.31 -6.34
CA HIS A 283 -23.12 -1.30 -7.28
C HIS A 283 -24.56 -1.64 -6.94
#